data_a6ebe7c2416a1f13c481c79df3491a32
#
_entry.id   a6ebe7c2416a1f13c481c79df3491a32
#
_cell.length_a   1.000
_cell.length_b   1.000
_cell.length_c   1.000
_cell.angle_alpha   90.00
_cell.angle_beta   90.00
_cell.angle_gamma   90.00
#
_symmetry.space_group_name_H-M   'P 1'
#
loop_
_entity.id
_entity.type
_entity.pdbx_description
1 polymer ?
#
loop_
_entity_poly.entity_id
_entity_poly.type
_entity_poly.pdbx_seq_one_letter_code
_entity_poly.pdbx_strand_id
1 'polypeptide(L)'
;MSDLIARGLLSTNILNFARLLRRAGLPIGPSDMLAAQDAMTRIDIGNRTQVHTALRATMVHRHEHQDLFDQAFRLYWRAPEANQVLEALDKLSGPKPPPERAPPGSRRLAEAMTDKRDTPPPGEDREEIDAVMTVSEQERLQTMDFEAMSAAEIADAKREIARLHLPLDAKRTRRRRADPSGANIDLRATIRASLRSGGEILALARTRKVTRPPPLVVLCDISGSMSRYAQILLHFLHAVASDRDRVHTFLFGTRLSNISRQLRHRDPEVAFQMVSHAVPDWSGGTRIGEALAEFNRHWARRVLGQGAMVLLVTDGLDRDGAAGLKENMERLHKSCSRLVWLNPLLRWDGFEPKSQGIRAMLPHVDEFRTVHNLASLRDLVASLSAPADLRAMDKWRLAA
;
A
#
# COMPACT_ATOMS: atom_id res chain seq x y z
N MET A 1 -47.89 -2.20 14.15
CA MET A 1 -46.81 -2.95 14.84
C MET A 1 -46.02 -3.84 13.87
N SER A 2 -46.67 -4.48 12.88
CA SER A 2 -45.98 -5.27 11.85
C SER A 2 -45.05 -4.46 10.96
N ASP A 3 -45.36 -3.23 10.64
CA ASP A 3 -44.57 -2.35 9.76
C ASP A 3 -43.23 -1.86 10.39
N LEU A 4 -43.23 -1.68 11.71
CA LEU A 4 -42.04 -1.32 12.47
C LEU A 4 -41.05 -2.50 12.62
N ILE A 5 -41.58 -3.71 12.77
CA ILE A 5 -40.77 -4.94 12.85
C ILE A 5 -40.15 -5.25 11.48
N ALA A 6 -40.89 -5.09 10.38
CA ALA A 6 -40.42 -5.27 9.03
C ALA A 6 -39.32 -4.24 8.68
N ARG A 7 -39.43 -2.97 9.09
CA ARG A 7 -38.41 -1.93 8.90
C ARG A 7 -37.16 -2.20 9.72
N GLY A 8 -37.27 -2.74 10.95
CA GLY A 8 -36.14 -3.13 11.77
C GLY A 8 -35.33 -4.28 11.16
N LEU A 9 -36.01 -5.29 10.62
CA LEU A 9 -35.40 -6.41 9.92
C LEU A 9 -34.72 -5.98 8.62
N LEU A 10 -35.31 -5.07 7.84
CA LEU A 10 -34.74 -4.56 6.60
C LEU A 10 -33.44 -3.76 6.87
N SER A 11 -33.47 -2.85 7.85
CA SER A 11 -32.27 -2.09 8.25
C SER A 11 -31.13 -3.00 8.70
N THR A 12 -31.46 -4.05 9.46
CA THR A 12 -30.48 -5.06 9.89
C THR A 12 -29.92 -5.84 8.69
N ASN A 13 -30.79 -6.22 7.74
CA ASN A 13 -30.35 -6.92 6.53
C ASN A 13 -29.44 -6.05 5.64
N ILE A 14 -29.75 -4.76 5.47
CA ILE A 14 -28.91 -3.81 4.75
C ILE A 14 -27.55 -3.65 5.45
N LEU A 15 -27.54 -3.57 6.79
CA LEU A 15 -26.31 -3.50 7.58
C LEU A 15 -25.45 -4.76 7.40
N ASN A 16 -26.06 -5.94 7.45
CA ASN A 16 -25.36 -7.20 7.26
C ASN A 16 -24.84 -7.35 5.82
N PHE A 17 -25.61 -6.94 4.84
CA PHE A 17 -25.20 -6.89 3.45
C PHE A 17 -24.02 -5.92 3.23
N ALA A 18 -24.06 -4.73 3.82
CA ALA A 18 -22.93 -3.79 3.77
C ALA A 18 -21.69 -4.35 4.48
N ARG A 19 -21.84 -5.09 5.59
CA ARG A 19 -20.72 -5.80 6.24
C ARG A 19 -20.13 -6.88 5.34
N LEU A 20 -20.96 -7.65 4.65
CA LEU A 20 -20.54 -8.63 3.67
C LEU A 20 -19.72 -7.98 2.55
N LEU A 21 -20.24 -6.89 1.96
CA LEU A 21 -19.56 -6.17 0.89
C LEU A 21 -18.21 -5.57 1.34
N ARG A 22 -18.13 -5.05 2.58
CA ARG A 22 -16.85 -4.58 3.16
C ARG A 22 -15.85 -5.73 3.31
N ARG A 23 -16.28 -6.89 3.80
CA ARG A 23 -15.45 -8.10 3.90
C ARG A 23 -14.98 -8.58 2.52
N ALA A 24 -15.83 -8.44 1.50
CA ALA A 24 -15.48 -8.72 0.11
C ALA A 24 -14.58 -7.65 -0.53
N GLY A 25 -14.31 -6.53 0.19
CA GLY A 25 -13.35 -5.49 -0.22
C GLY A 25 -13.97 -4.27 -0.92
N LEU A 26 -15.29 -4.06 -0.84
CA LEU A 26 -15.90 -2.80 -1.29
C LEU A 26 -15.75 -1.73 -0.21
N PRO A 27 -15.33 -0.50 -0.57
CA PRO A 27 -15.20 0.61 0.37
C PRO A 27 -16.55 1.25 0.67
N ILE A 28 -17.35 0.65 1.56
CA ILE A 28 -18.66 1.16 1.96
C ILE A 28 -18.53 1.91 3.28
N GLY A 29 -18.86 3.21 3.27
CA GLY A 29 -18.85 4.08 4.44
C GLY A 29 -20.18 4.11 5.21
N PRO A 30 -20.22 4.79 6.36
CA PRO A 30 -21.47 5.04 7.09
C PRO A 30 -22.46 5.91 6.28
N SER A 31 -21.96 6.84 5.47
CA SER A 31 -22.74 7.69 4.57
C SER A 31 -23.52 6.88 3.53
N ASP A 32 -22.88 5.86 2.96
CA ASP A 32 -23.49 4.98 1.96
C ASP A 32 -24.61 4.15 2.55
N MET A 33 -24.47 3.76 3.82
CA MET A 33 -25.48 3.04 4.55
C MET A 33 -26.70 3.92 4.86
N LEU A 34 -26.49 5.17 5.26
CA LEU A 34 -27.58 6.12 5.48
C LEU A 34 -28.31 6.43 4.16
N ALA A 35 -27.56 6.63 3.08
CA ALA A 35 -28.12 6.83 1.74
C ALA A 35 -28.91 5.61 1.26
N ALA A 36 -28.42 4.40 1.52
CA ALA A 36 -29.13 3.16 1.21
C ALA A 36 -30.44 3.02 2.01
N GLN A 37 -30.43 3.34 3.29
CA GLN A 37 -31.63 3.33 4.12
C GLN A 37 -32.66 4.37 3.65
N ASP A 38 -32.23 5.59 3.33
CA ASP A 38 -33.11 6.62 2.78
C ASP A 38 -33.69 6.20 1.42
N ALA A 39 -32.88 5.65 0.54
CA ALA A 39 -33.34 5.12 -0.75
C ALA A 39 -34.42 4.04 -0.60
N MET A 40 -34.27 3.14 0.38
CA MET A 40 -35.29 2.10 0.66
C MET A 40 -36.63 2.67 1.11
N THR A 41 -36.70 3.87 1.66
CA THR A 41 -37.97 4.50 2.03
C THR A 41 -38.74 5.05 0.83
N ARG A 42 -38.09 5.19 -0.32
CA ARG A 42 -38.61 5.84 -1.53
C ARG A 42 -38.93 4.87 -2.67
N ILE A 43 -38.67 3.59 -2.49
CA ILE A 43 -38.88 2.54 -3.50
C ILE A 43 -39.82 1.45 -2.98
N ASP A 44 -40.33 0.65 -3.91
CA ASP A 44 -41.09 -0.56 -3.57
C ASP A 44 -40.11 -1.67 -3.15
N ILE A 45 -40.08 -1.99 -1.85
CA ILE A 45 -39.22 -3.01 -1.26
C ILE A 45 -39.59 -4.42 -1.77
N GLY A 46 -40.82 -4.65 -2.22
CA GLY A 46 -41.26 -5.90 -2.84
C GLY A 46 -40.66 -6.11 -4.24
N ASN A 47 -40.16 -5.04 -4.89
CA ASN A 47 -39.58 -5.13 -6.22
C ASN A 47 -38.06 -5.30 -6.13
N ARG A 48 -37.59 -6.53 -6.30
CA ARG A 48 -36.19 -6.91 -6.22
C ARG A 48 -35.29 -6.08 -7.14
N THR A 49 -35.75 -5.70 -8.33
CA THR A 49 -34.99 -4.92 -9.30
C THR A 49 -34.77 -3.49 -8.80
N GLN A 50 -35.81 -2.87 -8.18
CA GLN A 50 -35.69 -1.53 -7.59
C GLN A 50 -34.72 -1.56 -6.40
N VAL A 51 -34.83 -2.54 -5.51
CA VAL A 51 -33.90 -2.73 -4.37
C VAL A 51 -32.47 -2.91 -4.86
N HIS A 52 -32.23 -3.75 -5.85
CA HIS A 52 -30.90 -3.95 -6.45
C HIS A 52 -30.32 -2.64 -6.99
N THR A 53 -31.12 -1.92 -7.80
CA THR A 53 -30.68 -0.66 -8.43
C THR A 53 -30.37 0.41 -7.39
N ALA A 54 -31.21 0.55 -6.36
CA ALA A 54 -31.04 1.54 -5.30
C ALA A 54 -29.81 1.23 -4.43
N LEU A 55 -29.60 -0.01 -4.03
CA LEU A 55 -28.40 -0.42 -3.27
C LEU A 55 -27.15 -0.28 -4.09
N ARG A 56 -27.19 -0.62 -5.38
CA ARG A 56 -26.06 -0.42 -6.29
C ARG A 56 -25.69 1.05 -6.43
N ALA A 57 -26.69 1.92 -6.63
CA ALA A 57 -26.47 3.37 -6.79
C ALA A 57 -25.89 4.03 -5.52
N THR A 58 -26.21 3.51 -4.34
CA THR A 58 -25.76 4.08 -3.05
C THR A 58 -24.47 3.47 -2.51
N MET A 59 -24.14 2.22 -2.85
CA MET A 59 -23.01 1.48 -2.30
C MET A 59 -21.87 1.24 -3.29
N VAL A 60 -22.08 1.47 -4.60
CA VAL A 60 -21.08 1.21 -5.64
C VAL A 60 -20.70 2.51 -6.34
N HIS A 61 -19.51 3.02 -6.01
CA HIS A 61 -18.99 4.27 -6.57
C HIS A 61 -18.04 4.06 -7.76
N ARG A 62 -17.70 2.80 -8.11
CA ARG A 62 -16.78 2.45 -9.19
C ARG A 62 -17.34 1.35 -10.06
N HIS A 63 -17.09 1.47 -11.36
CA HIS A 63 -17.50 0.46 -12.33
C HIS A 63 -16.93 -0.94 -12.02
N GLU A 64 -15.68 -1.00 -11.57
CA GLU A 64 -14.96 -2.25 -11.22
C GLU A 64 -15.62 -3.06 -10.09
N HIS A 65 -16.41 -2.40 -9.24
CA HIS A 65 -17.10 -3.05 -8.12
C HIS A 65 -18.51 -3.54 -8.49
N GLN A 66 -19.01 -3.23 -9.69
CA GLN A 66 -20.37 -3.60 -10.09
C GLN A 66 -20.55 -5.11 -10.16
N ASP A 67 -19.61 -5.83 -10.79
CA ASP A 67 -19.69 -7.29 -10.94
C ASP A 67 -19.65 -7.99 -9.58
N LEU A 68 -18.82 -7.52 -8.66
CA LEU A 68 -18.72 -8.06 -7.30
C LEU A 68 -19.98 -7.78 -6.50
N PHE A 69 -20.54 -6.57 -6.62
CA PHE A 69 -21.82 -6.21 -6.00
C PHE A 69 -22.97 -7.08 -6.54
N ASP A 70 -23.05 -7.25 -7.86
CA ASP A 70 -24.12 -8.04 -8.50
C ASP A 70 -24.04 -9.52 -8.10
N GLN A 71 -22.84 -10.08 -7.93
CA GLN A 71 -22.63 -11.41 -7.40
C GLN A 71 -23.05 -11.51 -5.93
N ALA A 72 -22.63 -10.55 -5.10
CA ALA A 72 -22.98 -10.48 -3.70
C ALA A 72 -24.51 -10.35 -3.50
N PHE A 73 -25.16 -9.48 -4.28
CA PHE A 73 -26.60 -9.29 -4.21
C PHE A 73 -27.36 -10.55 -4.58
N ARG A 74 -26.95 -11.25 -5.66
CA ARG A 74 -27.56 -12.53 -6.08
C ARG A 74 -27.46 -13.61 -5.00
N LEU A 75 -26.34 -13.69 -4.31
CA LEU A 75 -26.09 -14.69 -3.26
C LEU A 75 -26.82 -14.35 -1.95
N TYR A 76 -26.73 -13.10 -1.52
CA TYR A 76 -27.28 -12.66 -0.23
C TYR A 76 -28.82 -12.61 -0.22
N TRP A 77 -29.44 -12.12 -1.31
CA TRP A 77 -30.88 -11.96 -1.44
C TRP A 77 -31.57 -13.14 -2.16
N ARG A 78 -31.01 -14.34 -2.07
CA ARG A 78 -31.72 -15.56 -2.47
C ARG A 78 -32.85 -15.87 -1.48
N ALA A 79 -33.92 -16.49 -1.99
CA ALA A 79 -35.03 -16.91 -1.16
C ALA A 79 -34.55 -17.87 -0.05
N PRO A 80 -35.14 -17.76 1.19
CA PRO A 80 -34.69 -18.56 2.34
C PRO A 80 -34.72 -20.07 2.12
N GLU A 81 -35.59 -20.58 1.22
CA GLU A 81 -35.65 -21.99 0.85
C GLU A 81 -34.41 -22.50 0.08
N ALA A 82 -33.70 -21.63 -0.63
CA ALA A 82 -32.49 -22.00 -1.35
C ALA A 82 -31.28 -22.24 -0.43
N ASN A 83 -31.22 -21.62 0.73
CA ASN A 83 -30.12 -21.84 1.69
C ASN A 83 -30.23 -23.22 2.36
N GLN A 84 -31.43 -23.70 2.67
CA GLN A 84 -31.63 -25.04 3.24
C GLN A 84 -31.30 -26.15 2.25
N VAL A 85 -31.61 -25.94 0.94
CA VAL A 85 -31.26 -26.88 -0.12
C VAL A 85 -29.76 -26.92 -0.39
N LEU A 86 -29.06 -25.78 -0.29
CA LEU A 86 -27.60 -25.71 -0.45
C LEU A 86 -26.85 -26.39 0.70
N GLU A 87 -27.29 -26.21 1.94
CA GLU A 87 -26.71 -26.91 3.09
C GLU A 87 -26.97 -28.43 3.03
N ALA A 88 -28.12 -28.85 2.52
CA ALA A 88 -28.44 -30.26 2.31
C ALA A 88 -27.63 -30.88 1.16
N LEU A 89 -27.38 -30.14 0.09
CA LEU A 89 -26.55 -30.57 -1.04
C LEU A 89 -25.07 -30.64 -0.69
N ASP A 90 -24.56 -29.74 0.16
CA ASP A 90 -23.17 -29.73 0.60
C ASP A 90 -22.86 -30.92 1.53
N LYS A 91 -23.86 -31.39 2.30
CA LYS A 91 -23.77 -32.60 3.13
C LYS A 91 -23.85 -33.91 2.36
N LEU A 92 -24.36 -33.89 1.11
CA LEU A 92 -24.53 -35.08 0.25
C LEU A 92 -23.45 -35.19 -0.84
N SER A 93 -22.63 -34.18 -1.05
CA SER A 93 -21.60 -34.18 -2.09
C SER A 93 -20.25 -34.61 -1.49
N GLY A 94 -19.79 -35.80 -1.84
CA GLY A 94 -18.42 -36.24 -1.63
C GLY A 94 -17.39 -35.34 -2.39
N PRO A 95 -16.07 -35.63 -2.28
CA PRO A 95 -15.02 -34.71 -2.72
C PRO A 95 -15.17 -34.30 -4.19
N LYS A 96 -15.36 -32.99 -4.41
CA LYS A 96 -15.51 -32.37 -5.74
C LYS A 96 -14.18 -32.31 -6.48
N PRO A 97 -14.19 -32.49 -7.82
CA PRO A 97 -13.06 -32.13 -8.67
C PRO A 97 -12.76 -30.59 -8.60
N PRO A 98 -11.51 -30.17 -8.87
CA PRO A 98 -11.12 -28.77 -8.75
C PRO A 98 -11.97 -27.88 -9.67
N PRO A 99 -12.47 -26.74 -9.21
CA PRO A 99 -13.33 -25.88 -9.99
C PRO A 99 -12.57 -25.20 -11.13
N GLU A 100 -13.19 -25.16 -12.32
CA GLU A 100 -12.82 -24.25 -13.38
C GLU A 100 -12.73 -22.80 -12.86
N ARG A 101 -11.80 -22.04 -13.43
CA ARG A 101 -11.42 -20.67 -13.01
C ARG A 101 -12.64 -19.80 -12.69
N ALA A 102 -12.88 -19.58 -11.42
CA ALA A 102 -13.93 -18.68 -10.95
C ALA A 102 -13.60 -17.22 -11.33
N PRO A 103 -14.60 -16.39 -11.66
CA PRO A 103 -14.37 -14.99 -12.01
C PRO A 103 -13.71 -14.22 -10.82
N PRO A 104 -12.89 -13.21 -11.11
CA PRO A 104 -12.19 -12.44 -10.07
C PRO A 104 -13.18 -11.81 -9.08
N GLY A 105 -12.98 -12.05 -7.79
CA GLY A 105 -13.85 -11.57 -6.71
C GLY A 105 -14.76 -12.60 -6.07
N SER A 106 -15.13 -13.71 -6.75
CA SER A 106 -16.03 -14.74 -6.23
C SER A 106 -15.48 -15.45 -4.98
N ARG A 107 -14.17 -15.62 -4.90
CA ARG A 107 -13.48 -16.23 -3.75
C ARG A 107 -13.61 -15.41 -2.47
N ARG A 108 -13.45 -14.07 -2.56
CA ARG A 108 -13.63 -13.15 -1.43
C ARG A 108 -15.06 -13.15 -0.90
N LEU A 109 -16.00 -13.31 -1.81
CA LEU A 109 -17.42 -13.37 -1.46
C LEU A 109 -17.75 -14.67 -0.74
N ALA A 110 -17.21 -15.80 -1.19
CA ALA A 110 -17.36 -17.09 -0.52
C ALA A 110 -16.77 -17.06 0.90
N GLU A 111 -15.58 -16.50 1.08
CA GLU A 111 -14.92 -16.33 2.40
C GLU A 111 -15.71 -15.40 3.33
N ALA A 112 -16.28 -14.30 2.80
CA ALA A 112 -17.06 -13.35 3.58
C ALA A 112 -18.41 -13.94 4.07
N MET A 113 -18.93 -14.93 3.39
CA MET A 113 -20.18 -15.62 3.73
C MET A 113 -19.99 -16.81 4.66
N THR A 114 -18.78 -17.38 4.75
CA THR A 114 -18.47 -18.50 5.63
C THR A 114 -18.19 -17.98 7.03
N ASP A 115 -19.15 -18.15 7.94
CA ASP A 115 -18.98 -17.80 9.36
C ASP A 115 -18.07 -18.86 10.01
N LYS A 116 -16.91 -18.46 10.54
CA LYS A 116 -16.02 -19.34 11.29
C LYS A 116 -16.64 -19.68 12.66
N ARG A 117 -17.58 -20.61 12.68
CA ARG A 117 -17.93 -21.35 13.89
C ARG A 117 -17.64 -22.82 13.59
N ASP A 118 -16.74 -23.34 14.35
CA ASP A 118 -16.28 -24.72 14.54
C ASP A 118 -14.86 -24.98 14.09
N THR A 119 -13.97 -24.78 15.05
CA THR A 119 -12.64 -25.40 15.05
C THR A 119 -12.73 -26.65 15.94
N PRO A 120 -12.55 -27.86 15.44
CA PRO A 120 -12.36 -29.04 16.29
C PRO A 120 -10.96 -29.02 16.93
N PRO A 121 -10.75 -29.66 18.10
CA PRO A 121 -9.47 -29.65 18.80
C PRO A 121 -8.38 -30.46 18.05
N PRO A 122 -7.10 -30.10 18.22
CA PRO A 122 -5.99 -30.68 17.45
C PRO A 122 -5.68 -32.13 17.91
N GLY A 123 -5.63 -33.02 16.94
CA GLY A 123 -5.07 -34.38 17.09
C GLY A 123 -3.65 -34.45 16.52
N GLU A 124 -2.78 -35.19 17.18
CA GLU A 124 -1.33 -35.16 17.12
C GLU A 124 -0.64 -35.76 15.86
N ASP A 125 -1.34 -36.10 14.77
CA ASP A 125 -0.74 -36.75 13.58
C ASP A 125 -0.73 -35.89 12.30
N ARG A 126 -0.71 -34.53 12.38
CA ARG A 126 -0.81 -33.62 11.23
C ARG A 126 0.46 -32.82 10.91
N GLU A 127 1.55 -32.96 11.65
CA GLU A 127 2.69 -32.03 11.54
C GLU A 127 3.47 -32.07 10.21
N GLU A 128 3.58 -33.23 9.56
CA GLU A 128 4.37 -33.35 8.31
C GLU A 128 3.58 -32.91 7.06
N ILE A 129 2.27 -33.13 7.02
CA ILE A 129 1.43 -32.72 5.85
C ILE A 129 1.16 -31.21 5.88
N ASP A 130 1.01 -30.62 7.07
CA ASP A 130 0.83 -29.17 7.22
C ASP A 130 2.09 -28.38 6.82
N ALA A 131 3.29 -28.90 7.02
CA ALA A 131 4.53 -28.24 6.65
C ALA A 131 4.69 -28.09 5.12
N VAL A 132 4.32 -29.09 4.33
CA VAL A 132 4.40 -29.04 2.86
C VAL A 132 3.30 -28.15 2.26
N MET A 133 2.09 -28.18 2.82
CA MET A 133 1.00 -27.29 2.40
C MET A 133 1.27 -25.82 2.75
N THR A 134 1.89 -25.55 3.90
CA THR A 134 2.27 -24.18 4.31
C THR A 134 3.35 -23.58 3.43
N VAL A 135 4.32 -24.36 2.93
CA VAL A 135 5.36 -23.88 2.00
C VAL A 135 4.73 -23.46 0.66
N SER A 136 3.85 -24.29 0.10
CA SER A 136 3.15 -23.98 -1.15
C SER A 136 2.21 -22.76 -1.02
N GLU A 137 1.54 -22.61 0.12
CA GLU A 137 0.71 -21.44 0.41
C GLU A 137 1.54 -20.17 0.57
N GLN A 138 2.69 -20.26 1.22
CA GLN A 138 3.62 -19.12 1.34
C GLN A 138 4.20 -18.70 0.00
N GLU A 139 4.61 -19.65 -0.86
CA GLU A 139 5.10 -19.35 -2.20
C GLU A 139 4.01 -18.68 -3.07
N ARG A 140 2.78 -19.18 -2.98
CA ARG A 140 1.63 -18.58 -3.65
C ARG A 140 1.34 -17.17 -3.15
N LEU A 141 1.42 -16.92 -1.84
CA LEU A 141 1.21 -15.60 -1.25
C LEU A 141 2.28 -14.59 -1.73
N GLN A 142 3.52 -15.05 -1.95
CA GLN A 142 4.60 -14.19 -2.43
C GLN A 142 4.38 -13.67 -3.85
N THR A 143 3.81 -14.50 -4.73
CA THR A 143 3.62 -14.19 -6.15
C THR A 143 2.24 -13.61 -6.47
N MET A 144 1.27 -13.76 -5.56
CA MET A 144 -0.09 -13.28 -5.75
C MET A 144 -0.14 -11.75 -5.76
N ASP A 145 -0.85 -11.19 -6.76
CA ASP A 145 -1.11 -9.75 -6.85
C ASP A 145 -1.95 -9.26 -5.66
N PHE A 146 -1.55 -8.14 -5.06
CA PHE A 146 -2.26 -7.52 -3.93
C PHE A 146 -3.73 -7.20 -4.24
N GLU A 147 -4.05 -6.92 -5.49
CA GLU A 147 -5.42 -6.66 -5.92
C GLU A 147 -6.28 -7.93 -5.91
N ALA A 148 -5.67 -9.09 -6.12
CA ALA A 148 -6.34 -10.39 -6.15
C ALA A 148 -6.43 -11.08 -4.79
N MET A 149 -5.74 -10.56 -3.74
CA MET A 149 -5.72 -11.16 -2.41
C MET A 149 -7.07 -11.06 -1.70
N SER A 150 -7.46 -12.10 -0.98
CA SER A 150 -8.54 -12.14 0.00
C SER A 150 -8.17 -11.34 1.26
N ALA A 151 -9.13 -11.10 2.15
CA ALA A 151 -8.89 -10.40 3.41
C ALA A 151 -7.90 -11.15 4.33
N ALA A 152 -7.96 -12.49 4.35
CA ALA A 152 -7.03 -13.32 5.13
C ALA A 152 -5.60 -13.26 4.55
N GLU A 153 -5.44 -13.40 3.23
CA GLU A 153 -4.15 -13.30 2.54
C GLU A 153 -3.52 -11.91 2.70
N ILE A 154 -4.33 -10.85 2.71
CA ILE A 154 -3.86 -9.49 3.02
C ILE A 154 -3.34 -9.40 4.45
N ALA A 155 -4.00 -10.03 5.43
CA ALA A 155 -3.52 -10.05 6.81
C ALA A 155 -2.19 -10.79 6.94
N ASP A 156 -2.01 -11.88 6.21
CA ASP A 156 -0.76 -12.64 6.14
C ASP A 156 0.34 -11.84 5.45
N ALA A 157 0.02 -11.20 4.32
CA ALA A 157 0.94 -10.30 3.63
C ALA A 157 1.42 -9.15 4.53
N LYS A 158 0.53 -8.54 5.32
CA LYS A 158 0.89 -7.50 6.30
C LYS A 158 1.86 -8.01 7.36
N ARG A 159 1.68 -9.25 7.83
CA ARG A 159 2.61 -9.87 8.82
C ARG A 159 4.00 -10.10 8.22
N GLU A 160 4.08 -10.55 6.97
CA GLU A 160 5.34 -10.71 6.26
C GLU A 160 6.01 -9.35 5.97
N ILE A 161 5.25 -8.35 5.57
CA ILE A 161 5.73 -6.99 5.35
C ILE A 161 6.31 -6.38 6.63
N ALA A 162 5.69 -6.61 7.78
CA ALA A 162 6.18 -6.11 9.07
C ALA A 162 7.56 -6.68 9.45
N ARG A 163 7.96 -7.82 8.88
CA ARG A 163 9.28 -8.44 9.07
C ARG A 163 10.34 -7.94 8.10
N LEU A 164 9.95 -7.20 7.07
CA LEU A 164 10.89 -6.67 6.08
C LEU A 164 11.72 -5.54 6.69
N HIS A 165 13.04 -5.70 6.65
CA HIS A 165 14.00 -4.68 7.04
C HIS A 165 14.63 -4.11 5.78
N LEU A 166 14.78 -2.79 5.72
CA LEU A 166 15.38 -2.12 4.58
C LEU A 166 16.88 -1.81 4.86
N PRO A 167 17.82 -2.65 4.44
CA PRO A 167 19.26 -2.45 4.69
C PRO A 167 19.84 -1.42 3.72
N LEU A 168 19.64 -0.11 3.96
CA LEU A 168 20.30 0.92 3.15
C LEU A 168 21.74 1.10 3.60
N ASP A 169 22.66 1.10 2.63
CA ASP A 169 24.07 1.32 2.89
C ASP A 169 24.33 2.68 3.55
N ALA A 170 25.05 2.63 4.68
CA ALA A 170 25.42 3.82 5.40
C ALA A 170 26.48 4.64 4.65
N LYS A 171 26.13 5.85 4.22
CA LYS A 171 27.04 6.79 3.54
C LYS A 171 27.83 7.63 4.53
N ARG A 172 29.10 7.87 4.23
CA ARG A 172 29.95 8.76 5.00
C ARG A 172 29.44 10.20 4.90
N THR A 173 29.12 10.82 6.04
CA THR A 173 28.65 12.21 6.11
C THR A 173 29.84 13.17 6.20
N ARG A 174 29.57 14.49 6.02
CA ARG A 174 30.58 15.54 6.28
C ARG A 174 30.81 15.77 7.79
N ARG A 175 29.88 15.28 8.65
CA ARG A 175 30.04 15.39 10.11
C ARG A 175 31.14 14.46 10.58
N ARG A 176 31.93 14.96 11.54
CA ARG A 176 32.97 14.20 12.23
C ARG A 176 32.57 14.01 13.70
N ARG A 177 32.96 12.89 14.26
CA ARG A 177 32.82 12.58 15.68
C ARG A 177 34.20 12.30 16.24
N ALA A 178 34.45 12.74 17.50
CA ALA A 178 35.65 12.37 18.22
C ALA A 178 35.77 10.85 18.31
N ASP A 179 36.91 10.32 17.91
CA ASP A 179 37.22 8.89 17.89
C ASP A 179 38.73 8.72 18.03
N PRO A 180 39.22 8.07 19.10
CA PRO A 180 40.67 7.88 19.33
C PRO A 180 41.36 7.17 18.18
N SER A 181 40.65 6.26 17.47
CA SER A 181 41.14 5.51 16.32
C SER A 181 40.87 6.21 14.99
N GLY A 182 40.39 7.46 15.01
CA GLY A 182 40.04 8.22 13.82
C GLY A 182 41.24 8.54 12.93
N ALA A 183 41.07 8.50 11.62
CA ALA A 183 42.14 8.79 10.66
C ALA A 183 42.47 10.29 10.56
N ASN A 184 41.60 11.19 11.03
CA ASN A 184 41.81 12.64 10.90
C ASN A 184 42.13 13.28 12.24
N ILE A 185 43.07 14.19 12.28
CA ILE A 185 43.45 14.97 13.47
C ILE A 185 42.48 16.16 13.60
N ASP A 186 41.98 16.41 14.82
CA ASP A 186 41.23 17.61 15.19
C ASP A 186 42.17 18.58 15.92
N LEU A 187 42.77 19.48 15.15
CA LEU A 187 43.72 20.48 15.70
C LEU A 187 43.08 21.37 16.76
N ARG A 188 41.81 21.75 16.58
CA ARG A 188 41.09 22.57 17.57
C ARG A 188 40.90 21.83 18.90
N ALA A 189 40.51 20.57 18.84
CA ALA A 189 40.34 19.75 20.06
C ALA A 189 41.71 19.48 20.73
N THR A 190 42.78 19.23 19.93
CA THR A 190 44.14 19.03 20.39
C THR A 190 44.67 20.27 21.13
N ILE A 191 44.60 21.46 20.50
CA ILE A 191 45.02 22.73 21.13
C ILE A 191 44.21 23.01 22.38
N ARG A 192 42.90 22.79 22.38
CA ARG A 192 42.06 22.99 23.57
C ARG A 192 42.44 22.03 24.69
N ALA A 193 42.84 20.81 24.37
CA ALA A 193 43.32 19.84 25.36
C ALA A 193 44.69 20.24 25.90
N SER A 194 45.64 20.73 25.08
CA SER A 194 46.98 21.15 25.51
C SER A 194 46.99 22.34 26.46
N LEU A 195 45.97 23.20 26.38
CA LEU A 195 45.83 24.32 27.37
C LEU A 195 45.69 23.83 28.82
N ARG A 196 45.22 22.60 29.03
CA ARG A 196 45.07 21.97 30.35
C ARG A 196 46.42 21.37 30.85
N SER A 197 47.36 21.13 29.97
CA SER A 197 48.69 20.62 30.27
C SER A 197 49.76 21.68 30.08
N GLY A 198 49.45 22.95 30.28
CA GLY A 198 50.44 24.05 30.20
C GLY A 198 50.89 24.37 28.78
N GLY A 199 50.15 23.95 27.76
CA GLY A 199 50.49 24.17 26.36
C GLY A 199 51.20 22.99 25.66
N GLU A 200 51.55 21.93 26.39
CA GLU A 200 52.17 20.74 25.83
C GLU A 200 51.11 19.83 25.17
N ILE A 201 51.43 19.38 23.95
CA ILE A 201 50.59 18.44 23.19
C ILE A 201 50.98 17.01 23.59
N LEU A 202 50.27 16.44 24.59
CA LEU A 202 50.49 15.08 25.06
C LEU A 202 49.83 14.02 24.15
N ALA A 203 48.68 14.36 23.57
CA ALA A 203 47.95 13.46 22.68
C ALA A 203 47.23 14.23 21.57
N LEU A 204 47.16 13.64 20.38
CA LEU A 204 46.42 14.20 19.27
C LEU A 204 44.95 13.76 19.32
N ALA A 205 44.06 14.72 19.44
CA ALA A 205 42.64 14.44 19.31
C ALA A 205 42.32 14.00 17.86
N ARG A 206 41.63 12.86 17.73
CA ARG A 206 41.33 12.29 16.41
C ARG A 206 39.83 12.25 16.18
N THR A 207 39.43 12.25 14.91
CA THR A 207 38.04 12.22 14.49
C THR A 207 37.82 11.24 13.35
N ARG A 208 36.61 10.65 13.30
CA ARG A 208 36.11 9.82 12.20
C ARG A 208 34.87 10.46 11.60
N LYS A 209 34.71 10.32 10.29
CA LYS A 209 33.44 10.70 9.62
C LYS A 209 32.31 9.84 10.12
N VAL A 210 31.18 10.44 10.45
CA VAL A 210 29.98 9.72 10.85
C VAL A 210 29.36 9.09 9.61
N THR A 211 29.12 7.79 9.65
CA THR A 211 28.34 7.07 8.64
C THR A 211 26.88 7.00 9.09
N ARG A 212 25.96 7.29 8.19
CA ARG A 212 24.53 7.20 8.43
C ARG A 212 23.82 6.72 7.15
N PRO A 213 22.72 5.96 7.27
CA PRO A 213 21.89 5.66 6.12
C PRO A 213 21.32 6.97 5.53
N PRO A 214 21.19 7.06 4.19
CA PRO A 214 20.60 8.22 3.54
C PRO A 214 19.14 8.37 3.96
N PRO A 215 18.57 9.60 3.94
CA PRO A 215 17.13 9.77 4.11
C PRO A 215 16.37 9.05 3.00
N LEU A 216 15.24 8.47 3.36
CA LEU A 216 14.28 7.89 2.43
C LEU A 216 13.07 8.81 2.35
N VAL A 217 12.72 9.23 1.15
CA VAL A 217 11.52 10.03 0.89
C VAL A 217 10.59 9.22 0.01
N VAL A 218 9.35 9.08 0.42
CA VAL A 218 8.33 8.34 -0.33
C VAL A 218 7.22 9.29 -0.70
N LEU A 219 6.89 9.31 -1.99
CA LEU A 219 5.77 10.02 -2.58
C LEU A 219 4.81 8.96 -3.11
N CYS A 220 3.68 8.74 -2.46
CA CYS A 220 2.74 7.67 -2.79
C CYS A 220 1.40 8.22 -3.23
N ASP A 221 0.98 7.78 -4.40
CA ASP A 221 -0.31 8.06 -5.01
C ASP A 221 -1.41 7.27 -4.28
N ILE A 222 -2.49 7.96 -3.93
CA ILE A 222 -3.68 7.40 -3.29
C ILE A 222 -4.92 7.49 -4.19
N SER A 223 -4.72 7.69 -5.47
CA SER A 223 -5.81 7.70 -6.46
C SER A 223 -6.63 6.42 -6.43
N GLY A 224 -7.77 6.46 -7.10
CA GLY A 224 -8.67 5.34 -7.17
C GLY A 224 -8.05 4.04 -7.64
N SER A 225 -7.27 4.07 -8.72
CA SER A 225 -6.53 2.92 -9.26
C SER A 225 -5.47 2.40 -8.31
N MET A 226 -4.90 3.28 -7.49
CA MET A 226 -3.82 2.95 -6.56
C MET A 226 -4.27 2.54 -5.16
N SER A 227 -5.56 2.69 -4.83
CA SER A 227 -6.05 2.61 -3.45
C SER A 227 -5.69 1.31 -2.71
N ARG A 228 -5.73 0.14 -3.37
CA ARG A 228 -5.34 -1.14 -2.77
C ARG A 228 -3.84 -1.26 -2.58
N TYR A 229 -3.08 -0.88 -3.58
CA TYR A 229 -1.62 -0.87 -3.50
C TYR A 229 -1.15 0.11 -2.43
N ALA A 230 -1.75 1.29 -2.36
CA ALA A 230 -1.45 2.30 -1.34
C ALA A 230 -1.67 1.77 0.08
N GLN A 231 -2.77 1.05 0.34
CA GLN A 231 -3.03 0.45 1.65
C GLN A 231 -1.94 -0.54 2.08
N ILE A 232 -1.53 -1.45 1.20
CA ILE A 232 -0.49 -2.44 1.50
C ILE A 232 0.88 -1.77 1.61
N LEU A 233 1.16 -0.82 0.72
CA LEU A 233 2.39 -0.04 0.78
C LEU A 233 2.49 0.80 2.06
N LEU A 234 1.39 1.32 2.60
CA LEU A 234 1.40 1.99 3.90
C LEU A 234 1.85 1.07 5.04
N HIS A 235 1.49 -0.22 5.02
CA HIS A 235 2.02 -1.19 6.00
C HIS A 235 3.53 -1.38 5.82
N PHE A 236 4.02 -1.47 4.59
CA PHE A 236 5.45 -1.51 4.30
C PHE A 236 6.15 -0.23 4.77
N LEU A 237 5.60 0.93 4.47
CA LEU A 237 6.15 2.22 4.87
C LEU A 237 6.13 2.42 6.39
N HIS A 238 5.11 1.91 7.08
CA HIS A 238 5.05 1.89 8.54
C HIS A 238 6.19 1.04 9.13
N ALA A 239 6.40 -0.19 8.60
CA ALA A 239 7.50 -1.06 9.03
C ALA A 239 8.86 -0.38 8.83
N VAL A 240 9.09 0.23 7.65
CA VAL A 240 10.32 0.96 7.32
C VAL A 240 10.48 2.22 8.20
N ALA A 241 9.40 2.96 8.48
CA ALA A 241 9.44 4.16 9.32
C ALA A 241 9.66 3.84 10.80
N SER A 242 9.25 2.67 11.27
CA SER A 242 9.49 2.18 12.63
C SER A 242 10.94 1.75 12.84
N ASP A 243 11.60 1.24 11.79
CA ASP A 243 13.01 0.80 11.84
C ASP A 243 14.00 1.97 11.63
N ARG A 244 13.54 3.15 11.18
CA ARG A 244 14.43 4.23 10.73
C ARG A 244 13.99 5.63 11.12
N ASP A 245 14.92 6.42 11.61
CA ASP A 245 14.68 7.81 12.05
C ASP A 245 14.39 8.79 10.90
N ARG A 246 14.82 8.49 9.68
CA ARG A 246 14.87 9.45 8.56
C ARG A 246 14.07 8.99 7.35
N VAL A 247 12.83 8.60 7.60
CA VAL A 247 11.84 8.32 6.57
C VAL A 247 10.84 9.46 6.54
N HIS A 248 10.60 10.00 5.35
CA HIS A 248 9.63 11.05 5.09
C HIS A 248 8.62 10.53 4.08
N THR A 249 7.36 10.42 4.50
CA THR A 249 6.30 9.87 3.67
C THR A 249 5.26 10.94 3.37
N PHE A 250 4.94 11.06 2.10
CA PHE A 250 3.93 11.95 1.56
C PHE A 250 2.91 11.14 0.76
N LEU A 251 1.64 11.44 0.95
CA LEU A 251 0.57 10.93 0.12
C LEU A 251 0.07 12.05 -0.78
N PHE A 252 -0.28 11.71 -2.01
CA PHE A 252 -0.88 12.65 -2.93
C PHE A 252 -2.02 12.02 -3.73
N GLY A 253 -3.03 12.81 -3.96
CA GLY A 253 -4.15 12.58 -4.85
C GLY A 253 -4.44 13.92 -5.52
N THR A 254 -5.43 14.66 -5.01
CA THR A 254 -5.68 16.06 -5.40
C THR A 254 -4.77 17.05 -4.67
N ARG A 255 -4.23 16.65 -3.51
CA ARG A 255 -3.33 17.45 -2.65
C ARG A 255 -2.17 16.62 -2.15
N LEU A 256 -1.07 17.30 -1.78
CA LEU A 256 0.07 16.67 -1.14
C LEU A 256 -0.07 16.72 0.39
N SER A 257 -0.01 15.58 1.05
CA SER A 257 -0.13 15.44 2.50
C SER A 257 1.10 14.79 3.10
N ASN A 258 1.74 15.43 4.09
CA ASN A 258 2.86 14.84 4.83
C ASN A 258 2.34 13.99 5.98
N ILE A 259 2.54 12.68 5.92
CA ILE A 259 2.09 11.71 6.92
C ILE A 259 3.24 11.09 7.73
N SER A 260 4.45 11.64 7.63
CA SER A 260 5.64 11.10 8.29
C SER A 260 5.50 10.97 9.80
N ARG A 261 4.77 11.90 10.43
CA ARG A 261 4.53 11.88 11.88
C ARG A 261 3.56 10.78 12.28
N GLN A 262 2.50 10.61 11.54
CA GLN A 262 1.45 9.63 11.78
C GLN A 262 2.00 8.20 11.66
N LEU A 263 2.80 7.92 10.62
CA LEU A 263 3.43 6.61 10.41
C LEU A 263 4.47 6.21 11.45
N ARG A 264 4.95 7.13 12.28
CA ARG A 264 5.88 6.81 13.39
C ARG A 264 5.17 6.30 14.64
N HIS A 265 3.86 6.26 14.65
CA HIS A 265 3.14 5.69 15.78
C HIS A 265 3.44 4.18 15.87
N ARG A 266 3.66 3.68 17.09
CA ARG A 266 4.09 2.29 17.33
C ARG A 266 3.05 1.27 16.85
N ASP A 267 1.78 1.57 17.06
CA ASP A 267 0.66 0.73 16.64
C ASP A 267 0.26 1.10 15.20
N PRO A 268 0.34 0.15 14.24
CA PRO A 268 -0.01 0.40 12.85
C PRO A 268 -1.48 0.78 12.65
N GLU A 269 -2.42 0.22 13.43
CA GLU A 269 -3.83 0.53 13.27
C GLU A 269 -4.13 1.97 13.67
N VAL A 270 -3.55 2.42 14.78
CA VAL A 270 -3.64 3.83 15.22
C VAL A 270 -2.97 4.75 14.21
N ALA A 271 -1.79 4.37 13.69
CA ALA A 271 -1.11 5.14 12.66
C ALA A 271 -2.00 5.35 11.43
N PHE A 272 -2.69 4.29 10.96
CA PHE A 272 -3.56 4.38 9.78
C PHE A 272 -4.85 5.16 10.03
N GLN A 273 -5.42 5.08 11.23
CA GLN A 273 -6.53 5.95 11.61
C GLN A 273 -6.10 7.42 11.56
N MET A 274 -4.93 7.75 12.11
CA MET A 274 -4.38 9.12 12.05
C MET A 274 -4.12 9.56 10.61
N VAL A 275 -3.64 8.67 9.74
CA VAL A 275 -3.44 8.96 8.31
C VAL A 275 -4.79 9.21 7.61
N SER A 276 -5.79 8.38 7.86
CA SER A 276 -7.13 8.56 7.27
C SER A 276 -7.77 9.89 7.65
N HIS A 277 -7.56 10.35 8.90
CA HIS A 277 -8.02 11.67 9.33
C HIS A 277 -7.22 12.83 8.71
N ALA A 278 -5.93 12.62 8.45
CA ALA A 278 -5.05 13.64 7.87
C ALA A 278 -5.23 13.81 6.36
N VAL A 279 -5.81 12.82 5.68
CA VAL A 279 -5.94 12.77 4.21
C VAL A 279 -7.41 12.53 3.85
N PRO A 280 -8.23 13.59 3.72
CA PRO A 280 -9.67 13.48 3.50
C PRO A 280 -10.04 13.06 2.07
N ASP A 281 -9.16 13.27 1.08
CA ASP A 281 -9.39 13.02 -0.35
C ASP A 281 -8.85 11.66 -0.84
N TRP A 282 -8.97 10.65 0.02
CA TRP A 282 -8.64 9.27 -0.35
C TRP A 282 -9.48 8.80 -1.55
N SER A 283 -8.82 8.27 -2.57
CA SER A 283 -9.45 7.84 -3.82
C SER A 283 -9.95 8.98 -4.74
N GLY A 284 -9.47 10.20 -4.54
CA GLY A 284 -9.69 11.32 -5.45
C GLY A 284 -8.98 11.17 -6.79
N GLY A 285 -9.06 12.18 -7.64
CA GLY A 285 -8.28 12.23 -8.88
C GLY A 285 -6.79 12.48 -8.60
N THR A 286 -5.92 12.13 -9.54
CA THR A 286 -4.47 12.29 -9.40
C THR A 286 -3.98 13.50 -10.18
N ARG A 287 -3.24 14.38 -9.51
CA ARG A 287 -2.53 15.53 -10.09
C ARG A 287 -1.05 15.41 -9.76
N ILE A 288 -0.36 14.54 -10.50
CA ILE A 288 1.05 14.22 -10.24
C ILE A 288 1.91 15.47 -10.40
N GLY A 289 1.69 16.23 -11.48
CA GLY A 289 2.45 17.45 -11.78
C GLY A 289 2.36 18.50 -10.68
N GLU A 290 1.15 18.78 -10.16
CA GLU A 290 0.94 19.74 -9.07
C GLU A 290 1.53 19.23 -7.73
N ALA A 291 1.34 17.96 -7.41
CA ALA A 291 1.89 17.37 -6.19
C ALA A 291 3.42 17.42 -6.15
N LEU A 292 4.07 17.14 -7.27
CA LEU A 292 5.52 17.25 -7.40
C LEU A 292 5.99 18.72 -7.36
N ALA A 293 5.24 19.66 -7.96
CA ALA A 293 5.54 21.08 -7.87
C ALA A 293 5.48 21.57 -6.42
N GLU A 294 4.42 21.19 -5.68
CA GLU A 294 4.26 21.50 -4.26
C GLU A 294 5.39 20.90 -3.42
N PHE A 295 5.71 19.62 -3.65
CA PHE A 295 6.82 18.96 -2.98
C PHE A 295 8.16 19.67 -3.23
N ASN A 296 8.47 19.98 -4.48
CA ASN A 296 9.71 20.64 -4.86
C ASN A 296 9.83 22.05 -4.26
N ARG A 297 8.72 22.78 -4.12
CA ARG A 297 8.67 24.13 -3.56
C ARG A 297 8.84 24.15 -2.04
N HIS A 298 8.09 23.29 -1.35
CA HIS A 298 7.93 23.40 0.11
C HIS A 298 8.76 22.40 0.91
N TRP A 299 9.06 21.22 0.35
CA TRP A 299 9.64 20.10 1.10
C TRP A 299 11.04 19.68 0.64
N ALA A 300 11.35 19.73 -0.65
CA ALA A 300 12.59 19.19 -1.20
C ALA A 300 13.85 19.63 -0.44
N ARG A 301 14.01 20.92 -0.14
CA ARG A 301 15.16 21.45 0.61
C ARG A 301 15.28 20.90 2.02
N ARG A 302 14.15 20.51 2.65
CA ARG A 302 14.12 20.01 4.03
C ARG A 302 14.45 18.54 4.13
N VAL A 303 13.98 17.73 3.16
CA VAL A 303 14.00 16.26 3.25
C VAL A 303 15.00 15.60 2.31
N LEU A 304 15.36 16.21 1.16
CA LEU A 304 16.27 15.64 0.17
C LEU A 304 17.76 15.88 0.46
N GLY A 305 18.09 16.47 1.61
CA GLY A 305 19.49 16.69 1.99
C GLY A 305 20.26 15.38 2.18
N GLN A 306 21.60 15.45 2.10
CA GLN A 306 22.53 14.35 2.42
C GLN A 306 22.40 13.11 1.54
N GLY A 307 22.04 13.27 0.27
CA GLY A 307 21.95 12.18 -0.69
C GLY A 307 20.72 11.30 -0.44
N ALA A 308 19.57 11.91 -0.20
CA ALA A 308 18.30 11.21 -0.03
C ALA A 308 17.95 10.34 -1.25
N MET A 309 17.29 9.23 -0.99
CA MET A 309 16.65 8.39 -2.00
C MET A 309 15.17 8.72 -2.04
N VAL A 310 14.58 8.73 -3.24
CA VAL A 310 13.16 8.97 -3.45
C VAL A 310 12.50 7.74 -4.04
N LEU A 311 11.42 7.28 -3.42
CA LEU A 311 10.51 6.30 -3.97
C LEU A 311 9.25 7.04 -4.43
N LEU A 312 9.00 7.03 -5.72
CA LEU A 312 7.77 7.57 -6.30
C LEU A 312 6.86 6.40 -6.66
N VAL A 313 5.70 6.32 -6.03
CA VAL A 313 4.73 5.24 -6.22
C VAL A 313 3.50 5.80 -6.89
N THR A 314 3.29 5.48 -8.16
CA THR A 314 2.14 5.93 -8.96
C THR A 314 2.06 5.09 -10.24
N ASP A 315 0.87 4.95 -10.80
CA ASP A 315 0.63 4.35 -12.12
C ASP A 315 1.05 5.28 -13.28
N GLY A 316 1.32 6.56 -12.99
CA GLY A 316 1.74 7.53 -13.98
C GLY A 316 0.59 8.10 -14.83
N LEU A 317 -0.65 7.91 -14.40
CA LEU A 317 -1.84 8.44 -15.07
C LEU A 317 -2.19 9.81 -14.48
N ASP A 318 -1.67 10.88 -15.09
CA ASP A 318 -1.94 12.25 -14.68
C ASP A 318 -3.22 12.78 -15.33
N ARG A 319 -4.09 13.41 -14.53
CA ARG A 319 -5.37 13.92 -14.98
C ARG A 319 -5.24 15.20 -15.80
N ASP A 320 -4.21 16.01 -15.53
CA ASP A 320 -4.00 17.32 -16.13
C ASP A 320 -3.11 17.29 -17.40
N GLY A 321 -2.98 16.13 -18.05
CA GLY A 321 -2.27 15.98 -19.32
C GLY A 321 -0.76 16.20 -19.22
N ALA A 322 -0.16 15.92 -18.06
CA ALA A 322 1.27 16.04 -17.80
C ALA A 322 1.86 17.47 -17.87
N ALA A 323 1.02 18.51 -17.73
CA ALA A 323 1.50 19.90 -17.72
C ALA A 323 2.49 20.15 -16.58
N GLY A 324 3.72 20.58 -16.89
CA GLY A 324 4.79 20.84 -15.93
C GLY A 324 5.35 19.58 -15.22
N LEU A 325 4.86 18.39 -15.57
CA LEU A 325 5.29 17.12 -14.93
C LEU A 325 6.76 16.81 -15.24
N LYS A 326 7.17 17.01 -16.49
CA LYS A 326 8.56 16.79 -16.94
C LYS A 326 9.55 17.64 -16.14
N GLU A 327 9.29 18.93 -16.04
CA GLU A 327 10.17 19.90 -15.33
C GLU A 327 10.25 19.59 -13.83
N ASN A 328 9.11 19.19 -13.23
CA ASN A 328 9.06 18.83 -11.82
C ASN A 328 9.78 17.51 -11.53
N MET A 329 9.70 16.53 -12.42
CA MET A 329 10.45 15.28 -12.34
C MET A 329 11.96 15.50 -12.51
N GLU A 330 12.37 16.31 -13.49
CA GLU A 330 13.78 16.68 -13.69
C GLU A 330 14.35 17.36 -12.44
N ARG A 331 13.59 18.27 -11.84
CA ARG A 331 13.98 18.99 -10.61
C ARG A 331 14.10 18.03 -9.42
N LEU A 332 13.17 17.11 -9.29
CA LEU A 332 13.18 16.09 -8.24
C LEU A 332 14.41 15.19 -8.38
N HIS A 333 14.66 14.66 -9.59
CA HIS A 333 15.80 13.81 -9.89
C HIS A 333 17.15 14.50 -9.58
N LYS A 334 17.32 15.77 -10.00
CA LYS A 334 18.52 16.56 -9.68
C LYS A 334 18.71 16.85 -8.19
N SER A 335 17.65 16.75 -7.39
CA SER A 335 17.65 17.07 -5.95
C SER A 335 17.87 15.85 -5.05
N CYS A 336 17.81 14.64 -5.58
CA CYS A 336 18.03 13.39 -4.85
C CYS A 336 19.26 12.62 -5.35
N SER A 337 19.66 11.56 -4.64
CA SER A 337 20.78 10.71 -5.08
C SER A 337 20.35 9.51 -5.90
N ARG A 338 19.08 9.14 -5.81
CA ARG A 338 18.47 8.02 -6.54
C ARG A 338 16.96 8.21 -6.53
N LEU A 339 16.34 8.15 -7.69
CA LEU A 339 14.91 8.23 -7.89
C LEU A 339 14.39 6.91 -8.45
N VAL A 340 13.63 6.18 -7.65
CA VAL A 340 13.04 4.89 -8.02
C VAL A 340 11.54 5.09 -8.21
N TRP A 341 11.05 4.78 -9.40
CA TRP A 341 9.63 4.80 -9.68
C TRP A 341 9.05 3.40 -9.57
N LEU A 342 8.06 3.26 -8.70
CA LEU A 342 7.30 2.03 -8.45
C LEU A 342 5.95 2.12 -9.14
N ASN A 343 5.72 1.27 -10.14
CA ASN A 343 4.49 1.25 -10.89
C ASN A 343 3.85 -0.15 -10.85
N PRO A 344 2.65 -0.32 -10.27
CA PRO A 344 1.97 -1.62 -10.21
C PRO A 344 1.57 -2.15 -11.60
N LEU A 345 1.36 -1.27 -12.58
CA LEU A 345 0.96 -1.66 -13.94
C LEU A 345 2.03 -2.45 -14.69
N LEU A 346 3.30 -2.39 -14.25
CA LEU A 346 4.39 -3.21 -14.80
C LEU A 346 4.21 -4.73 -14.58
N ARG A 347 3.17 -5.15 -13.89
CA ARG A 347 2.79 -6.57 -13.78
C ARG A 347 2.36 -7.21 -15.10
N TRP A 348 1.94 -6.40 -16.08
CA TRP A 348 1.48 -6.86 -17.37
C TRP A 348 2.66 -7.06 -18.32
N ASP A 349 2.81 -8.26 -18.89
CA ASP A 349 3.91 -8.60 -19.81
C ASP A 349 3.91 -7.74 -21.08
N GLY A 350 2.76 -7.18 -21.46
CA GLY A 350 2.61 -6.28 -22.61
C GLY A 350 2.57 -4.80 -22.25
N PHE A 351 3.13 -4.40 -21.09
CA PHE A 351 3.13 -2.99 -20.71
C PHE A 351 3.93 -2.12 -21.67
N GLU A 352 3.28 -1.11 -22.24
CA GLU A 352 3.91 -0.11 -23.09
C GLU A 352 3.72 1.30 -22.50
N PRO A 353 4.76 2.15 -22.48
CA PRO A 353 4.72 3.50 -21.91
C PRO A 353 4.00 4.49 -22.85
N LYS A 354 2.69 4.29 -23.08
CA LYS A 354 1.90 5.08 -24.04
C LYS A 354 1.35 6.40 -23.48
N SER A 355 1.09 6.46 -22.15
CA SER A 355 0.50 7.67 -21.57
C SER A 355 1.49 8.85 -21.56
N GLN A 356 0.97 10.07 -21.71
CA GLN A 356 1.78 11.29 -21.67
C GLN A 356 2.51 11.44 -20.33
N GLY A 357 1.85 11.11 -19.22
CA GLY A 357 2.45 11.15 -17.89
C GLY A 357 3.65 10.23 -17.79
N ILE A 358 3.52 8.96 -18.24
CA ILE A 358 4.62 7.99 -18.20
C ILE A 358 5.80 8.47 -19.05
N ARG A 359 5.56 8.95 -20.26
CA ARG A 359 6.61 9.47 -21.15
C ARG A 359 7.31 10.70 -20.59
N ALA A 360 6.59 11.56 -19.88
CA ALA A 360 7.18 12.73 -19.24
C ALA A 360 8.06 12.38 -18.04
N MET A 361 7.71 11.31 -17.28
CA MET A 361 8.41 10.93 -16.05
C MET A 361 9.61 10.02 -16.31
N LEU A 362 9.49 9.08 -17.26
CA LEU A 362 10.42 7.97 -17.47
C LEU A 362 11.88 8.41 -17.74
N PRO A 363 12.18 9.48 -18.51
CA PRO A 363 13.55 9.94 -18.72
C PRO A 363 14.27 10.42 -17.45
N HIS A 364 13.52 10.76 -16.40
CA HIS A 364 14.03 11.37 -15.17
C HIS A 364 14.10 10.41 -13.98
N VAL A 365 14.00 9.10 -14.20
CA VAL A 365 14.12 8.10 -13.13
C VAL A 365 15.38 7.25 -13.30
N ASP A 366 15.95 6.83 -12.18
CA ASP A 366 17.13 5.94 -12.17
C ASP A 366 16.70 4.47 -12.26
N GLU A 367 15.52 4.14 -11.74
CA GLU A 367 14.94 2.80 -11.81
C GLU A 367 13.43 2.85 -11.96
N PHE A 368 12.91 1.92 -12.76
CA PHE A 368 11.49 1.72 -13.00
C PHE A 368 11.13 0.27 -12.66
N ARG A 369 10.39 0.06 -11.57
CA ARG A 369 10.15 -1.26 -10.98
C ARG A 369 8.66 -1.50 -10.75
N THR A 370 8.27 -2.76 -10.79
CA THR A 370 6.94 -3.17 -10.36
C THR A 370 6.82 -3.26 -8.84
N VAL A 371 5.60 -3.06 -8.32
CA VAL A 371 5.25 -3.23 -6.91
C VAL A 371 3.81 -3.73 -6.80
N HIS A 372 3.58 -5.01 -7.09
CA HIS A 372 2.24 -5.59 -7.13
C HIS A 372 2.05 -6.81 -6.22
N ASN A 373 3.14 -7.39 -5.71
CA ASN A 373 3.13 -8.56 -4.82
C ASN A 373 4.27 -8.51 -3.79
N LEU A 374 4.30 -9.47 -2.87
CA LEU A 374 5.34 -9.54 -1.83
C LEU A 374 6.74 -9.79 -2.40
N ALA A 375 6.86 -10.59 -3.46
CA ALA A 375 8.15 -10.84 -4.13
C ALA A 375 8.72 -9.54 -4.67
N SER A 376 7.91 -8.72 -5.37
CA SER A 376 8.35 -7.42 -5.89
C SER A 376 8.75 -6.43 -4.79
N LEU A 377 8.12 -6.48 -3.61
CA LEU A 377 8.58 -5.69 -2.44
C LEU A 377 9.92 -6.18 -1.89
N ARG A 378 10.16 -7.50 -1.83
CA ARG A 378 11.46 -8.06 -1.43
C ARG A 378 12.54 -7.69 -2.42
N ASP A 379 12.26 -7.78 -3.72
CA ASP A 379 13.18 -7.37 -4.78
C ASP A 379 13.49 -5.86 -4.71
N LEU A 380 12.51 -5.03 -4.37
CA LEU A 380 12.73 -3.62 -4.10
C LEU A 380 13.70 -3.43 -2.94
N VAL A 381 13.44 -4.09 -1.79
CA VAL A 381 14.31 -4.02 -0.61
C VAL A 381 15.75 -4.41 -0.94
N ALA A 382 15.94 -5.51 -1.68
CA ALA A 382 17.25 -5.98 -2.12
C ALA A 382 17.93 -4.95 -3.05
N SER A 383 17.18 -4.39 -4.00
CA SER A 383 17.72 -3.42 -4.96
C SER A 383 18.12 -2.10 -4.31
N LEU A 384 17.39 -1.64 -3.30
CA LEU A 384 17.71 -0.38 -2.61
C LEU A 384 19.02 -0.48 -1.82
N SER A 385 19.46 -1.68 -1.49
CA SER A 385 20.75 -1.97 -0.83
C SER A 385 21.91 -2.11 -1.82
N ALA A 386 21.62 -2.30 -3.11
CA ALA A 386 22.61 -2.42 -4.17
C ALA A 386 22.79 -1.09 -4.94
N PRO A 387 23.90 -0.90 -5.65
CA PRO A 387 24.05 0.21 -6.61
C PRO A 387 22.94 0.17 -7.66
N ALA A 388 22.51 1.34 -8.15
CA ALA A 388 21.48 1.42 -9.20
C ALA A 388 21.97 0.72 -10.48
N ASP A 389 21.12 -0.15 -11.04
CA ASP A 389 21.37 -0.76 -12.36
C ASP A 389 20.83 0.16 -13.47
N LEU A 390 21.68 1.08 -13.91
CA LEU A 390 21.31 2.04 -14.95
C LEU A 390 21.01 1.37 -16.31
N ARG A 391 21.57 0.18 -16.58
CA ARG A 391 21.31 -0.55 -17.83
C ARG A 391 19.88 -1.07 -17.91
N ALA A 392 19.26 -1.39 -16.79
CA ALA A 392 17.86 -1.82 -16.75
C ALA A 392 16.90 -0.72 -17.26
N MET A 393 17.31 0.54 -17.25
CA MET A 393 16.52 1.67 -17.75
C MET A 393 16.61 1.87 -19.27
N ASP A 394 17.64 1.36 -19.92
CA ASP A 394 17.87 1.63 -21.35
C ASP A 394 16.72 1.13 -22.24
N LYS A 395 16.15 -0.04 -21.91
CA LYS A 395 14.98 -0.59 -22.61
C LYS A 395 13.75 0.33 -22.52
N TRP A 396 13.56 0.98 -21.36
CA TRP A 396 12.40 1.86 -21.14
C TRP A 396 12.59 3.24 -21.75
N ARG A 397 13.83 3.76 -21.75
CA ARG A 397 14.19 5.04 -22.39
C ARG A 397 14.08 4.99 -23.90
N LEU A 398 14.32 3.81 -24.51
CA LEU A 398 14.15 3.59 -25.95
C LEU A 398 12.67 3.44 -26.35
N ALA A 399 11.81 3.04 -25.42
CA ALA A 399 10.36 2.82 -25.66
C ALA A 399 9.51 4.07 -25.39
N ALA A 400 10.04 5.10 -24.74
CA ALA A 400 9.36 6.36 -24.39
C ALA A 400 9.61 7.45 -25.44
#